data_cd42a55493a154627ff34c6a116ef3d1
#
_entry.id   cd42a55493a154627ff34c6a116ef3d1
#
_cell.length_a   1.000
_cell.length_b   1.000
_cell.length_c   1.000
_cell.angle_alpha   90.00
_cell.angle_beta   90.00
_cell.angle_gamma   90.00
#
_symmetry.space_group_name_H-M   'P 1'
#
loop_
_entity.id
_entity.type
_entity.pdbx_description
1 polymer ?
#
loop_
_entity_poly.entity_id
_entity_poly.type
_entity_poly.pdbx_seq_one_letter_code
_entity_poly.pdbx_strand_id
1 'polypeptide(L)'
;MFADLNQYAATTHFVGQSTITSLSGDRAAGEAYCLAHHVTVDGSKRRLMVASLRYNDTFVKTDGAWLFAERLLYVDWVDERALA
;
A
#
# COMPACT_ATOMS: atom_id res chain seq x y z
N MET A 1 -7.55 2.22 -4.37
CA MET A 1 -6.15 1.84 -4.41
C MET A 1 -5.80 1.26 -5.77
N PHE A 2 -5.31 0.05 -5.89
CA PHE A 2 -5.13 -0.57 -7.20
C PHE A 2 -6.47 -1.11 -7.65
N ALA A 3 -7.07 -0.45 -8.64
CA ALA A 3 -8.46 -0.68 -8.97
C ALA A 3 -8.71 -2.07 -9.56
N ASP A 4 -7.74 -2.59 -10.30
CA ASP A 4 -7.90 -3.86 -11.00
C ASP A 4 -6.55 -4.59 -11.07
N LEU A 5 -6.38 -5.58 -10.19
CA LEU A 5 -5.17 -6.40 -10.17
C LEU A 5 -5.14 -7.45 -11.29
N ASN A 6 -6.26 -7.70 -11.96
CA ASN A 6 -6.33 -8.69 -13.04
C ASN A 6 -5.56 -8.25 -14.28
N GLN A 7 -5.30 -6.97 -14.44
CA GLN A 7 -4.50 -6.47 -15.56
C GLN A 7 -3.00 -6.72 -15.41
N TYR A 8 -2.56 -7.19 -14.24
CA TYR A 8 -1.15 -7.46 -13.98
C TYR A 8 -0.87 -8.96 -13.98
N ALA A 9 0.25 -9.35 -14.61
CA ALA A 9 0.69 -10.74 -14.62
C ALA A 9 1.13 -11.22 -13.24
N ALA A 10 1.71 -10.33 -12.43
CA ALA A 10 2.11 -10.62 -11.06
C ALA A 10 2.09 -9.34 -10.23
N THR A 11 1.82 -9.50 -8.95
CA THR A 11 1.80 -8.39 -7.99
C THR A 11 2.44 -8.85 -6.70
N THR A 12 3.34 -8.03 -6.15
CA THR A 12 3.98 -8.26 -4.86
C THR A 12 4.01 -6.98 -4.07
N HIS A 13 3.53 -7.03 -2.83
CA HIS A 13 3.56 -5.89 -1.91
C HIS A 13 4.53 -6.17 -0.78
N PHE A 14 5.47 -5.27 -0.56
CA PHE A 14 6.34 -5.27 0.61
C PHE A 14 5.85 -4.20 1.57
N VAL A 15 5.32 -4.63 2.70
CA VAL A 15 4.91 -3.72 3.76
C VAL A 15 6.15 -3.40 4.59
N GLY A 16 6.52 -2.14 4.60
CA GLY A 16 7.69 -1.67 5.32
C GLY A 16 7.36 -1.25 6.75
N GLN A 17 8.00 -0.17 7.19
CA GLN A 17 7.81 0.35 8.53
C GLN A 17 6.36 0.77 8.78
N SER A 18 5.88 0.45 9.97
CA SER A 18 4.57 0.86 10.45
C SER A 18 4.75 1.51 11.83
N THR A 19 4.19 2.69 12.01
CA THR A 19 4.39 3.49 13.22
C THR A 19 3.06 4.06 13.69
N ILE A 20 2.78 3.92 14.99
CA ILE A 20 1.65 4.64 15.59
C ILE A 20 2.13 6.04 15.93
N THR A 21 1.48 7.05 15.34
CA THR A 21 1.86 8.45 15.50
C THR A 21 1.10 9.16 16.60
N SER A 22 -0.07 8.67 16.97
CA SER A 22 -0.81 9.16 18.11
C SER A 22 -1.69 8.07 18.68
N LEU A 23 -1.90 8.11 19.99
CA LEU A 23 -2.77 7.19 20.71
C LEU A 23 -3.44 7.95 21.85
N SER A 24 -4.75 7.96 21.86
CA SER A 24 -5.53 8.64 22.88
C SER A 24 -6.85 7.91 23.10
N GLY A 25 -6.97 7.20 24.24
CA GLY A 25 -8.18 6.47 24.58
C GLY A 25 -8.51 5.41 23.53
N ASP A 26 -9.67 5.55 22.90
CA ASP A 26 -10.17 4.60 21.90
C ASP A 26 -9.82 4.98 20.45
N ARG A 27 -8.93 5.95 20.28
CA ARG A 27 -8.50 6.41 18.96
C ARG A 27 -6.99 6.35 18.82
N ALA A 28 -6.55 6.02 17.61
CA ALA A 28 -5.14 6.03 17.27
C ALA A 28 -4.98 6.47 15.82
N ALA A 29 -3.81 7.01 15.52
CA ALA A 29 -3.41 7.29 14.15
C ALA A 29 -2.06 6.62 13.90
N GLY A 30 -1.82 6.22 12.66
CA GLY A 30 -0.59 5.55 12.30
C GLY A 30 -0.21 5.80 10.85
N GLU A 31 1.01 5.45 10.54
CA GLU A 31 1.57 5.57 9.20
C GLU A 31 2.28 4.27 8.84
N ALA A 32 2.07 3.80 7.62
CA ALA A 32 2.72 2.62 7.10
C ALA A 32 3.26 2.87 5.70
N TYR A 33 4.36 2.22 5.37
CA TYR A 33 4.99 2.28 4.07
C TYR A 33 4.83 0.96 3.34
N CYS A 34 4.66 1.02 2.02
CA CYS A 34 4.53 -0.15 1.19
C CYS A 34 5.25 0.07 -0.14
N LEU A 35 6.00 -0.94 -0.58
CA LEU A 35 6.51 -1.00 -1.95
C LEU A 35 5.65 -1.98 -2.72
N ALA A 36 4.93 -1.49 -3.72
CA ALA A 36 4.08 -2.31 -4.56
C ALA A 36 4.79 -2.58 -5.88
N HIS A 37 4.94 -3.85 -6.23
CA HIS A 37 5.55 -4.28 -7.48
C HIS A 37 4.49 -4.91 -8.36
N HIS A 38 4.36 -4.42 -9.59
CA HIS A 38 3.42 -4.95 -10.57
C HIS A 38 4.17 -5.29 -11.84
N VAL A 39 3.94 -6.49 -12.34
CA VAL A 39 4.47 -6.93 -13.64
C VAL A 39 3.36 -6.87 -14.66
N THR A 40 3.56 -6.12 -15.72
CA THR A 40 2.66 -6.09 -16.86
C THR A 40 3.29 -6.82 -18.03
N VAL A 41 2.44 -7.41 -18.88
CA VAL A 41 2.86 -8.15 -20.05
C VAL A 41 2.20 -7.52 -21.29
N ASP A 42 3.02 -7.21 -22.29
CA ASP A 42 2.56 -6.71 -23.57
C ASP A 42 3.26 -7.54 -24.67
N GLY A 43 2.54 -8.52 -25.22
CA GLY A 43 3.11 -9.47 -26.14
C GLY A 43 4.21 -10.31 -25.47
N SER A 44 5.44 -10.24 -26.00
CA SER A 44 6.60 -10.93 -25.42
C SER A 44 7.36 -10.04 -24.43
N LYS A 45 6.91 -8.82 -24.21
CA LYS A 45 7.62 -7.85 -23.35
C LYS A 45 6.97 -7.80 -21.99
N ARG A 46 7.82 -7.78 -20.95
CA ARG A 46 7.40 -7.60 -19.57
C ARG A 46 7.96 -6.30 -19.05
N ARG A 47 7.16 -5.59 -18.26
CA ARG A 47 7.56 -4.36 -17.59
C ARG A 47 7.28 -4.50 -16.11
N LEU A 48 8.17 -3.92 -15.32
CA LEU A 48 8.01 -3.82 -13.87
C LEU A 48 7.64 -2.39 -13.52
N MET A 49 6.56 -2.23 -12.78
CA MET A 49 6.19 -0.97 -12.15
C MET A 49 6.39 -1.11 -10.65
N VAL A 50 7.13 -0.18 -10.06
CA VAL A 50 7.32 -0.09 -8.61
C VAL A 50 6.70 1.21 -8.13
N ALA A 51 5.78 1.12 -7.19
CA ALA A 51 5.17 2.27 -6.56
C ALA A 51 5.56 2.33 -5.09
N SER A 52 6.07 3.48 -4.66
CA SER A 52 6.30 3.74 -3.25
C SER A 52 5.08 4.39 -2.66
N LEU A 53 4.47 3.73 -1.68
CA LEU A 53 3.18 4.11 -1.11
C LEU A 53 3.32 4.43 0.36
N ARG A 54 2.51 5.35 0.83
CA ARG A 54 2.29 5.59 2.25
C ARG A 54 0.82 5.47 2.55
N TYR A 55 0.52 4.91 3.71
CA TYR A 55 -0.82 4.91 4.27
C TYR A 55 -0.84 5.78 5.51
N ASN A 56 -1.81 6.67 5.60
CA ASN A 56 -2.15 7.34 6.84
C ASN A 56 -3.45 6.73 7.35
N ASP A 57 -3.36 6.09 8.49
CA ASP A 57 -4.44 5.29 9.03
C ASP A 57 -4.99 5.92 10.31
N THR A 58 -6.30 5.87 10.44
CA THR A 58 -6.99 6.18 11.69
C THR A 58 -7.66 4.91 12.18
N PHE A 59 -7.51 4.64 13.47
CA PHE A 59 -8.06 3.46 14.11
C PHE A 59 -9.01 3.86 15.22
N VAL A 60 -10.03 3.04 15.44
CA VAL A 60 -10.93 3.17 16.59
C VAL A 60 -10.98 1.83 17.33
N LYS A 61 -11.08 1.90 18.65
CA LYS A 61 -11.28 0.72 19.47
C LYS A 61 -12.77 0.57 19.74
N THR A 62 -13.33 -0.56 19.34
CA THR A 62 -14.73 -0.89 19.50
C THR A 62 -14.85 -2.28 20.10
N ASP A 63 -15.53 -2.40 21.23
CA ASP A 63 -15.74 -3.68 21.93
C ASP A 63 -14.42 -4.43 22.18
N GLY A 64 -13.37 -3.69 22.55
CA GLY A 64 -12.07 -4.27 22.86
C GLY A 64 -11.19 -4.58 21.66
N ALA A 65 -11.65 -4.32 20.44
CA ALA A 65 -10.88 -4.57 19.22
C ALA A 65 -10.56 -3.26 18.49
N TRP A 66 -9.34 -3.17 17.96
CA TRP A 66 -8.93 -2.05 17.11
C TRP A 66 -9.33 -2.31 15.67
N LEU A 67 -10.02 -1.33 15.08
CA LEU A 67 -10.49 -1.40 13.70
C LEU A 67 -10.01 -0.17 12.94
N PHE A 68 -9.82 -0.34 11.62
CA PHE A 68 -9.57 0.81 10.75
C PHE A 68 -10.83 1.66 10.67
N ALA A 69 -10.70 2.94 11.01
CA ALA A 69 -11.77 3.93 10.78
C ALA A 69 -11.60 4.57 9.40
N GLU A 70 -10.35 4.85 9.00
CA GLU A 70 -10.04 5.46 7.71
C GLU A 70 -8.63 5.06 7.30
N ARG A 71 -8.43 4.88 6.00
CA ARG A 71 -7.10 4.70 5.42
C ARG A 71 -6.96 5.61 4.22
N LEU A 72 -5.95 6.47 4.24
CA LEU A 72 -5.59 7.33 3.13
C LEU A 72 -4.34 6.79 2.46
N LEU A 73 -4.42 6.59 1.16
CA LEU A 73 -3.30 6.13 0.35
C LEU A 73 -2.62 7.31 -0.34
N TYR A 74 -1.32 7.40 -0.19
CA TYR A 74 -0.50 8.35 -0.91
C TYR A 74 0.50 7.59 -1.78
N VAL A 75 0.58 7.97 -3.06
CA VAL A 75 1.60 7.48 -3.97
C VAL A 75 2.72 8.51 -3.99
N ASP A 76 3.86 8.17 -3.39
CA ASP A 76 4.98 9.11 -3.31
C ASP A 76 5.72 9.22 -4.64
N TRP A 77 5.99 8.06 -5.28
CA TRP A 77 6.62 8.02 -6.59
C TRP A 77 6.39 6.65 -7.24
N VAL A 78 6.53 6.63 -8.55
CA VAL A 78 6.38 5.43 -9.38
C VAL A 78 7.59 5.34 -10.30
N ASP A 79 8.13 4.15 -10.46
CA ASP A 79 9.19 3.85 -11.40
C ASP A 79 8.75 2.70 -12.29
N GLU A 80 9.11 2.76 -13.57
CA GLU A 80 8.82 1.70 -14.52
C GLU A 80 10.08 1.37 -15.31
N ARG A 81 10.28 0.08 -15.57
CA ARG A 81 11.41 -0.38 -16.37
C ARG A 81 11.08 -1.68 -17.07
N ALA A 82 11.83 -1.98 -18.14
CA ALA A 82 11.74 -3.27 -18.80
C ALA A 82 12.23 -4.37 -17.87
N LEU A 83 11.55 -5.48 -17.86
CA LEU A 83 11.94 -6.67 -17.13
C LEU A 83 12.57 -7.65 -18.11
N ALA A 84 13.77 -8.08 -17.78
CA ALA A 84 14.51 -9.03 -18.64
C ALA A 84 13.84 -10.41 -18.68
#